data_e26dbc95aec22216029ade528b5a12b4
#
_entry.id   e26dbc95aec22216029ade528b5a12b4
#
_cell.length_a   1.000
_cell.length_b   1.000
_cell.length_c   1.000
_cell.angle_alpha   90.00
_cell.angle_beta   90.00
_cell.angle_gamma   90.00
#
_symmetry.space_group_name_H-M   'P 1'
#
loop_
_entity.id
_entity.type
_entity.pdbx_description
1 polymer ?
#
loop_
_entity_poly.entity_id
_entity_poly.type
_entity_poly.pdbx_seq_one_letter_code
_entity_poly.pdbx_strand_id
1 'polypeptide(L)'
;MNAEFQRIARRDKKAFLSDQCKESEENNRMEKTRDLFKKIRDTKGTFHAKMGTIKDKNDIDLTEAEDTKKRWQEYTELCKKDLHDPDNHNGVFTHLKPDTLNCEVKWAIESVTINKARGGDGIPVELFQILKDDAVKVLHSICQQIWKTQQWPQDLKMSVFIQIPKNGNAKECSNYYTIALISHASKVMLKILQARLQQYMNHELPNVQVGFRKGRGTRDQIANICGIIAKAREFQKNLSFFFIDYAKALDCMDYHKL
;
A
#
# COMPACT_ATOMS: atom_id res chain seq x y z
N MET A 1 11.60 -20.60 47.16
CA MET A 1 12.13 -19.53 46.31
C MET A 1 11.43 -19.39 44.92
N ASN A 2 11.07 -20.48 44.27
CA ASN A 2 10.55 -20.39 42.88
C ASN A 2 9.13 -19.82 42.75
N ALA A 3 8.21 -20.10 43.67
CA ALA A 3 6.81 -19.68 43.58
C ALA A 3 6.61 -18.15 43.85
N GLU A 4 7.38 -17.63 44.80
CA GLU A 4 7.32 -16.18 45.13
C GLU A 4 7.94 -15.31 44.04
N PHE A 5 9.05 -15.76 43.46
CA PHE A 5 9.67 -15.15 42.30
C PHE A 5 8.71 -15.10 41.08
N GLN A 6 8.04 -16.23 40.81
CA GLN A 6 7.03 -16.27 39.73
C GLN A 6 5.83 -15.36 40.02
N ARG A 7 5.41 -15.21 41.28
CA ARG A 7 4.31 -14.30 41.66
C ARG A 7 4.70 -12.83 41.44
N ILE A 8 5.93 -12.46 41.83
CA ILE A 8 6.47 -11.10 41.62
C ILE A 8 6.58 -10.83 40.11
N ALA A 9 7.18 -11.72 39.34
CA ALA A 9 7.34 -11.57 37.90
C ALA A 9 6.00 -11.44 37.15
N ARG A 10 4.95 -12.19 37.59
CA ARG A 10 3.60 -12.07 37.01
C ARG A 10 2.95 -10.72 37.34
N ARG A 11 3.16 -10.24 38.60
CA ARG A 11 2.65 -8.92 39.02
C ARG A 11 3.31 -7.79 38.22
N ASP A 12 4.63 -7.83 38.08
CA ASP A 12 5.39 -6.81 37.38
C ASP A 12 5.08 -6.83 35.89
N LYS A 13 4.93 -8.00 35.28
CA LYS A 13 4.45 -8.13 33.90
C LYS A 13 3.04 -7.58 33.70
N LYS A 14 2.13 -7.80 34.66
CA LYS A 14 0.76 -7.26 34.61
C LYS A 14 0.76 -5.74 34.73
N ALA A 15 1.56 -5.17 35.64
CA ALA A 15 1.72 -3.73 35.79
C ALA A 15 2.26 -3.09 34.51
N PHE A 16 3.34 -3.63 33.96
CA PHE A 16 3.93 -3.20 32.70
C PHE A 16 2.92 -3.21 31.54
N LEU A 17 2.16 -4.29 31.36
CA LEU A 17 1.15 -4.39 30.30
C LEU A 17 0.01 -3.40 30.53
N SER A 18 -0.40 -3.15 31.79
CA SER A 18 -1.41 -2.14 32.11
C SER A 18 -0.97 -0.74 31.71
N ASP A 19 0.29 -0.38 31.99
CA ASP A 19 0.84 0.93 31.61
C ASP A 19 0.98 1.08 30.08
N GLN A 20 1.37 0.01 29.39
CA GLN A 20 1.40 -0.01 27.91
C GLN A 20 0.00 0.18 27.31
N CYS A 21 -1.03 -0.41 27.91
CA CYS A 21 -2.43 -0.23 27.48
C CYS A 21 -2.89 1.23 27.68
N LYS A 22 -2.61 1.84 28.84
CA LYS A 22 -2.97 3.24 29.12
C LYS A 22 -2.32 4.19 28.13
N GLU A 23 -1.02 4.03 27.87
CA GLU A 23 -0.30 4.86 26.91
C GLU A 23 -0.82 4.66 25.47
N SER A 24 -1.22 3.44 25.11
CA SER A 24 -1.84 3.14 23.82
C SER A 24 -3.22 3.80 23.70
N GLU A 25 -4.02 3.82 24.75
CA GLU A 25 -5.30 4.51 24.80
C GLU A 25 -5.14 6.03 24.67
N GLU A 26 -4.12 6.59 25.32
CA GLU A 26 -3.81 8.02 25.24
C GLU A 26 -3.37 8.43 23.85
N ASN A 27 -2.49 7.64 23.20
CA ASN A 27 -2.10 7.84 21.81
C ASN A 27 -3.29 7.73 20.85
N ASN A 28 -4.24 6.83 21.12
CA ASN A 28 -5.47 6.70 20.32
C ASN A 28 -6.39 7.92 20.51
N ARG A 29 -6.55 8.43 21.74
CA ARG A 29 -7.33 9.65 22.04
C ARG A 29 -6.74 10.89 21.38
N MET A 30 -5.40 10.96 21.29
CA MET A 30 -4.69 12.06 20.65
C MET A 30 -4.56 11.91 19.12
N GLU A 31 -5.20 10.90 18.50
CA GLU A 31 -5.12 10.57 17.07
C GLU A 31 -3.69 10.30 16.56
N LYS A 32 -2.76 10.01 17.46
CA LYS A 32 -1.37 9.66 17.15
C LYS A 32 -1.26 8.20 16.69
N THR A 33 -1.92 7.90 15.59
CA THR A 33 -2.03 6.54 15.02
C THR A 33 -0.68 5.86 14.82
N ARG A 34 0.35 6.60 14.42
CA ARG A 34 1.68 6.05 14.22
C ARG A 34 2.32 5.57 15.52
N ASP A 35 2.23 6.37 16.57
CA ASP A 35 2.79 6.05 17.88
C ASP A 35 2.02 4.90 18.54
N LEU A 36 0.69 4.87 18.37
CA LEU A 36 -0.16 3.75 18.75
C LEU A 36 0.30 2.43 18.10
N PHE A 37 0.46 2.40 16.77
CA PHE A 37 0.90 1.20 16.07
C PHE A 37 2.35 0.81 16.39
N LYS A 38 3.22 1.78 16.61
CA LYS A 38 4.58 1.52 17.08
C LYS A 38 4.55 0.83 18.43
N LYS A 39 3.77 1.35 19.38
CA LYS A 39 3.63 0.80 20.72
C LYS A 39 3.06 -0.62 20.74
N ILE A 40 2.01 -0.86 19.95
CA ILE A 40 1.43 -2.20 19.77
C ILE A 40 2.48 -3.19 19.22
N ARG A 41 3.31 -2.76 18.28
CA ARG A 41 4.39 -3.56 17.69
C ARG A 41 5.46 -3.89 18.73
N ASP A 42 5.89 -2.90 19.50
CA ASP A 42 6.89 -3.05 20.54
C ASP A 42 6.40 -4.00 21.66
N THR A 43 5.11 -3.95 21.99
CA THR A 43 4.48 -4.84 22.98
C THR A 43 4.34 -6.28 22.49
N LYS A 44 4.15 -6.49 21.17
CA LYS A 44 4.11 -7.83 20.54
C LYS A 44 5.49 -8.49 20.41
N GLY A 45 6.55 -7.78 20.70
CA GLY A 45 7.92 -8.21 20.50
C GLY A 45 8.46 -7.70 19.15
N THR A 46 9.75 -7.41 19.13
CA THR A 46 10.45 -6.99 17.91
C THR A 46 10.32 -8.07 16.85
N PHE A 47 9.66 -7.73 15.75
CA PHE A 47 9.72 -8.52 14.54
C PHE A 47 11.15 -8.40 13.99
N HIS A 48 11.99 -9.36 14.35
CA HIS A 48 13.22 -9.58 13.61
C HIS A 48 12.81 -10.25 12.30
N ALA A 49 12.87 -9.52 11.22
CA ALA A 49 12.84 -10.10 9.90
C ALA A 49 14.05 -11.06 9.85
N LYS A 50 13.82 -12.32 10.16
CA LYS A 50 14.77 -13.36 9.78
C LYS A 50 14.78 -13.29 8.25
N MET A 51 15.87 -12.82 7.67
CA MET A 51 16.15 -13.01 6.25
C MET A 51 16.24 -14.54 6.08
N GLY A 52 15.09 -15.15 5.82
CA GLY A 52 15.02 -16.55 5.49
C GLY A 52 15.58 -16.74 4.08
N THR A 53 16.33 -17.78 3.88
CA THR A 53 16.67 -18.26 2.54
C THR A 53 15.38 -18.54 1.78
N ILE A 54 15.30 -18.06 0.53
CA ILE A 54 14.17 -18.33 -0.37
C ILE A 54 14.43 -19.65 -1.07
N LYS A 55 13.38 -20.42 -1.30
CA LYS A 55 13.46 -21.69 -2.03
C LYS A 55 13.34 -21.49 -3.54
N ASP A 56 14.05 -22.31 -4.29
CA ASP A 56 13.89 -22.44 -5.73
C ASP A 56 12.61 -23.22 -6.09
N LYS A 57 12.45 -23.52 -7.41
CA LYS A 57 11.33 -24.35 -7.91
C LYS A 57 11.39 -25.81 -7.47
N ASN A 58 12.57 -26.28 -7.03
CA ASN A 58 12.85 -27.65 -6.62
C ASN A 58 12.90 -27.77 -5.09
N ASP A 59 12.44 -26.76 -4.36
CA ASP A 59 12.36 -26.73 -2.90
C ASP A 59 13.73 -26.63 -2.20
N ILE A 60 14.78 -26.20 -2.95
CA ILE A 60 16.16 -26.02 -2.46
C ILE A 60 16.32 -24.59 -1.95
N ASP A 61 16.90 -24.43 -0.76
CA ASP A 61 17.17 -23.13 -0.14
C ASP A 61 18.28 -22.38 -0.93
N LEU A 62 17.96 -21.20 -1.43
CA LEU A 62 18.90 -20.33 -2.15
C LEU A 62 19.72 -19.51 -1.15
N THR A 63 21.04 -19.64 -1.19
CA THR A 63 21.97 -18.92 -0.29
C THR A 63 22.64 -17.74 -0.97
N GLU A 64 22.79 -17.78 -2.30
CA GLU A 64 23.45 -16.74 -3.08
C GLU A 64 22.49 -15.59 -3.43
N ALA A 65 22.99 -14.34 -3.33
CA ALA A 65 22.19 -13.15 -3.59
C ALA A 65 21.71 -13.06 -5.03
N GLU A 66 22.54 -13.47 -6.00
CA GLU A 66 22.18 -13.45 -7.44
C GLU A 66 21.12 -14.49 -7.77
N ASP A 67 21.17 -15.69 -7.18
CA ASP A 67 20.15 -16.72 -7.37
C ASP A 67 18.82 -16.28 -6.74
N THR A 68 18.87 -15.66 -5.57
CA THR A 68 17.71 -15.06 -4.93
C THR A 68 17.08 -13.99 -5.81
N LYS A 69 17.88 -13.10 -6.40
CA LYS A 69 17.42 -12.05 -7.32
C LYS A 69 16.80 -12.64 -8.58
N LYS A 70 17.44 -13.65 -9.17
CA LYS A 70 16.92 -14.37 -10.34
C LYS A 70 15.59 -15.04 -10.03
N ARG A 71 15.44 -15.65 -8.85
CA ARG A 71 14.19 -16.26 -8.42
C ARG A 71 13.05 -15.22 -8.29
N TRP A 72 13.35 -14.03 -7.78
CA TRP A 72 12.38 -12.94 -7.75
C TRP A 72 11.99 -12.43 -9.12
N GLN A 73 12.93 -12.36 -10.07
CA GLN A 73 12.63 -12.01 -11.46
C GLN A 73 11.70 -13.04 -12.11
N GLU A 74 12.01 -14.32 -11.99
CA GLU A 74 11.16 -15.40 -12.49
C GLU A 74 9.75 -15.36 -11.91
N TYR A 75 9.64 -15.08 -10.60
CA TYR A 75 8.35 -14.99 -9.94
C TYR A 75 7.51 -13.82 -10.43
N THR A 76 8.12 -12.65 -10.63
CA THR A 76 7.43 -11.47 -11.17
C THR A 76 7.03 -11.64 -12.63
N GLU A 77 7.83 -12.37 -13.43
CA GLU A 77 7.50 -12.69 -14.82
C GLU A 77 6.35 -13.69 -14.94
N LEU A 78 6.28 -14.68 -14.05
CA LEU A 78 5.15 -15.60 -13.98
C LEU A 78 3.83 -14.88 -13.71
N CYS A 79 3.83 -13.92 -12.78
CA CYS A 79 2.65 -13.10 -12.50
C CYS A 79 2.19 -12.25 -13.70
N LYS A 80 3.10 -11.94 -14.66
CA LYS A 80 2.76 -11.20 -15.88
C LYS A 80 2.24 -12.10 -17.01
N LYS A 81 2.67 -13.37 -17.06
CA LYS A 81 2.31 -14.30 -18.15
C LYS A 81 0.87 -14.76 -18.15
N ASP A 82 0.18 -14.66 -17.00
CA ASP A 82 -1.24 -15.00 -16.91
C ASP A 82 -2.16 -13.90 -17.49
N LEU A 83 -1.57 -12.79 -17.97
CA LEU A 83 -2.27 -11.71 -18.63
C LEU A 83 -2.30 -11.97 -20.14
N HIS A 84 -3.31 -12.68 -20.62
CA HIS A 84 -3.61 -12.76 -22.05
C HIS A 84 -4.00 -11.36 -22.54
N ASP A 85 -3.30 -10.90 -23.58
CA ASP A 85 -3.59 -9.66 -24.30
C ASP A 85 -4.82 -9.87 -25.20
N PRO A 86 -5.98 -9.31 -24.88
CA PRO A 86 -7.07 -9.26 -25.83
C PRO A 86 -7.21 -7.83 -26.34
N ASP A 87 -6.88 -7.67 -27.60
CA ASP A 87 -7.32 -6.59 -28.46
C ASP A 87 -6.90 -5.16 -28.10
N ASN A 88 -5.99 -4.70 -28.90
CA ASN A 88 -5.60 -3.33 -29.18
C ASN A 88 -6.82 -2.38 -29.27
N HIS A 89 -7.35 -1.96 -28.15
CA HIS A 89 -8.29 -0.85 -28.10
C HIS A 89 -7.49 0.45 -28.20
N ASN A 90 -7.33 0.93 -29.43
CA ASN A 90 -7.06 2.34 -29.71
C ASN A 90 -8.23 3.20 -29.17
N GLY A 91 -8.34 3.30 -27.88
CA GLY A 91 -9.22 4.25 -27.20
C GLY A 91 -8.71 5.64 -27.50
N VAL A 92 -9.41 6.34 -28.37
CA VAL A 92 -9.20 7.75 -28.63
C VAL A 92 -9.57 8.52 -27.36
N PHE A 93 -8.59 8.79 -26.52
CA PHE A 93 -8.72 9.72 -25.40
C PHE A 93 -8.70 11.16 -25.88
N THR A 94 -9.57 11.50 -26.81
CA THR A 94 -9.83 12.88 -27.21
C THR A 94 -10.67 13.55 -26.13
N HIS A 95 -10.12 14.62 -25.55
CA HIS A 95 -10.77 15.63 -24.69
C HIS A 95 -10.75 15.44 -23.16
N LEU A 96 -9.94 14.60 -22.60
CA LEU A 96 -9.81 14.55 -21.14
C LEU A 96 -8.70 15.48 -20.63
N LYS A 97 -9.02 16.80 -20.58
CA LYS A 97 -8.49 17.78 -19.63
C LYS A 97 -7.34 18.70 -20.04
N PRO A 98 -7.41 19.95 -19.53
CA PRO A 98 -6.41 20.97 -19.77
C PRO A 98 -5.02 20.51 -19.29
N ASP A 99 -4.01 21.21 -19.79
CA ASP A 99 -2.61 21.07 -19.36
C ASP A 99 -2.51 21.07 -17.84
N THR A 100 -1.46 20.45 -17.31
CA THR A 100 -1.18 20.44 -15.88
C THR A 100 -0.96 21.88 -15.39
N LEU A 101 -1.63 22.26 -14.31
CA LEU A 101 -1.54 23.59 -13.73
C LEU A 101 -0.47 23.67 -12.63
N ASN A 102 0.18 24.83 -12.50
CA ASN A 102 1.14 25.07 -11.42
C ASN A 102 0.55 24.82 -10.02
N CYS A 103 -0.71 25.20 -9.81
CA CYS A 103 -1.40 25.00 -8.53
C CYS A 103 -1.60 23.52 -8.21
N GLU A 104 -1.83 22.66 -9.20
CA GLU A 104 -1.94 21.22 -9.00
C GLU A 104 -0.60 20.61 -8.57
N VAL A 105 0.49 21.05 -9.21
CA VAL A 105 1.85 20.59 -8.84
C VAL A 105 2.20 21.03 -7.42
N LYS A 106 1.93 22.30 -7.08
CA LYS A 106 2.13 22.84 -5.73
C LYS A 106 1.35 22.05 -4.69
N TRP A 107 0.06 21.85 -4.91
CA TRP A 107 -0.80 21.04 -4.05
C TRP A 107 -0.28 19.59 -3.93
N ALA A 108 0.15 18.98 -5.03
CA ALA A 108 0.67 17.62 -5.02
C ALA A 108 1.94 17.52 -4.17
N ILE A 109 2.90 18.45 -4.30
CA ILE A 109 4.12 18.51 -3.48
C ILE A 109 3.76 18.63 -2.00
N GLU A 110 2.87 19.55 -1.64
CA GLU A 110 2.43 19.77 -0.26
C GLU A 110 1.70 18.55 0.32
N SER A 111 1.01 17.79 -0.53
CA SER A 111 0.26 16.59 -0.13
C SER A 111 1.12 15.33 0.06
N VAL A 112 2.37 15.33 -0.40
CA VAL A 112 3.27 14.19 -0.20
C VAL A 112 3.80 14.21 1.23
N THR A 113 3.61 13.10 1.93
CA THR A 113 4.06 12.96 3.33
C THR A 113 5.57 12.85 3.44
N ILE A 114 6.14 13.60 4.39
CA ILE A 114 7.56 13.56 4.74
C ILE A 114 7.95 12.24 5.43
N ASN A 115 9.25 12.03 5.59
CA ASN A 115 9.82 10.83 6.24
C ASN A 115 9.42 9.51 5.54
N LYS A 116 9.30 9.54 4.21
CA LYS A 116 9.06 8.35 3.38
C LYS A 116 10.35 7.88 2.73
N ALA A 117 10.42 6.57 2.48
CA ALA A 117 11.54 5.98 1.74
C ALA A 117 11.69 6.62 0.36
N ARG A 118 12.93 6.86 -0.03
CA ARG A 118 13.31 7.43 -1.33
C ARG A 118 13.07 6.40 -2.44
N GLY A 119 12.84 6.88 -3.65
CA GLY A 119 12.86 6.03 -4.84
C GLY A 119 14.27 5.64 -5.26
N GLY A 120 14.41 5.04 -6.43
CA GLY A 120 15.71 4.67 -7.01
C GLY A 120 16.63 5.86 -7.31
N ASP A 121 16.07 7.06 -7.44
CA ASP A 121 16.78 8.34 -7.63
C ASP A 121 17.45 8.86 -6.36
N GLY A 122 17.17 8.29 -5.20
CA GLY A 122 17.71 8.72 -3.92
C GLY A 122 17.26 10.10 -3.43
N ILE A 123 16.33 10.78 -4.14
CA ILE A 123 15.87 12.13 -3.83
C ILE A 123 14.81 12.08 -2.71
N PRO A 124 15.04 12.73 -1.56
CA PRO A 124 14.06 12.81 -0.50
C PRO A 124 12.97 13.83 -0.81
N VAL A 125 11.75 13.59 -0.33
CA VAL A 125 10.62 14.52 -0.54
C VAL A 125 10.86 15.88 0.11
N GLU A 126 11.60 15.92 1.19
CA GLU A 126 11.96 17.13 1.92
C GLU A 126 12.70 18.13 1.04
N LEU A 127 13.47 17.66 0.05
CA LEU A 127 14.15 18.52 -0.90
C LEU A 127 13.15 19.37 -1.73
N PHE A 128 12.06 18.77 -2.17
CA PHE A 128 11.02 19.51 -2.91
C PHE A 128 10.34 20.57 -2.03
N GLN A 129 10.19 20.31 -0.75
CA GLN A 129 9.59 21.26 0.20
C GLN A 129 10.56 22.41 0.53
N ILE A 130 11.86 22.16 0.54
CA ILE A 130 12.89 23.20 0.75
C ILE A 130 12.98 24.11 -0.48
N LEU A 131 12.99 23.55 -1.67
CA LEU A 131 13.11 24.29 -2.94
C LEU A 131 11.84 25.05 -3.32
N LYS A 132 10.69 24.73 -2.71
CA LYS A 132 9.39 25.42 -2.89
C LYS A 132 9.07 25.74 -4.35
N ASP A 133 9.05 27.01 -4.71
CA ASP A 133 8.61 27.49 -6.03
C ASP A 133 9.52 27.02 -7.17
N ASP A 134 10.82 26.82 -6.93
CA ASP A 134 11.73 26.31 -7.95
C ASP A 134 11.46 24.81 -8.23
N ALA A 135 11.18 24.03 -7.18
CA ALA A 135 10.72 22.66 -7.36
C ALA A 135 9.41 22.58 -8.14
N VAL A 136 8.46 23.50 -7.86
CA VAL A 136 7.19 23.59 -8.59
C VAL A 136 7.42 23.86 -10.07
N LYS A 137 8.27 24.83 -10.43
CA LYS A 137 8.59 25.17 -11.84
C LYS A 137 9.17 23.97 -12.59
N VAL A 138 10.17 23.31 -12.01
CA VAL A 138 10.84 22.16 -12.64
C VAL A 138 9.85 21.00 -12.81
N LEU A 139 9.16 20.60 -11.74
CA LEU A 139 8.21 19.50 -11.80
C LEU A 139 7.02 19.82 -12.71
N HIS A 140 6.55 21.07 -12.76
CA HIS A 140 5.51 21.48 -13.68
C HIS A 140 5.95 21.32 -15.15
N SER A 141 7.18 21.74 -15.48
CA SER A 141 7.72 21.54 -16.84
C SER A 141 7.79 20.05 -17.21
N ILE A 142 8.24 19.20 -16.29
CA ILE A 142 8.28 17.75 -16.51
C ILE A 142 6.87 17.18 -16.68
N CYS A 143 5.93 17.56 -15.81
CA CYS A 143 4.54 17.11 -15.90
C CYS A 143 3.89 17.53 -17.22
N GLN A 144 4.11 18.77 -17.66
CA GLN A 144 3.62 19.26 -18.96
C GLN A 144 4.21 18.47 -20.13
N GLN A 145 5.52 18.18 -20.08
CA GLN A 145 6.17 17.40 -21.13
C GLN A 145 5.58 15.98 -21.19
N ILE A 146 5.45 15.30 -20.04
CA ILE A 146 4.80 13.97 -19.98
C ILE A 146 3.38 14.04 -20.52
N TRP A 147 2.61 15.08 -20.16
CA TRP A 147 1.24 15.25 -20.62
C TRP A 147 1.13 15.46 -22.12
N LYS A 148 2.01 16.28 -22.73
CA LYS A 148 2.03 16.54 -24.17
C LYS A 148 2.54 15.37 -24.99
N THR A 149 3.60 14.71 -24.53
CA THR A 149 4.24 13.62 -25.26
C THR A 149 3.68 12.24 -24.96
N GLN A 150 2.92 12.12 -23.84
CA GLN A 150 2.45 10.86 -23.28
C GLN A 150 3.58 9.86 -23.00
N GLN A 151 4.79 10.36 -22.89
CA GLN A 151 5.99 9.58 -22.62
C GLN A 151 6.59 9.96 -21.27
N TRP A 152 6.77 8.96 -20.43
CA TRP A 152 7.47 9.13 -19.15
C TRP A 152 8.98 8.99 -19.37
N PRO A 153 9.79 9.86 -18.78
CA PRO A 153 11.24 9.68 -18.70
C PRO A 153 11.58 8.32 -18.08
N GLN A 154 12.63 7.66 -18.57
CA GLN A 154 13.00 6.33 -18.09
C GLN A 154 13.30 6.33 -16.58
N ASP A 155 13.99 7.33 -16.08
CA ASP A 155 14.32 7.46 -14.65
C ASP A 155 13.08 7.54 -13.75
N LEU A 156 11.99 8.13 -14.26
CA LEU A 156 10.72 8.21 -13.53
C LEU A 156 9.88 6.92 -13.61
N LYS A 157 10.19 6.03 -14.54
CA LYS A 157 9.58 4.69 -14.64
C LYS A 157 10.22 3.68 -13.71
N MET A 158 11.47 3.95 -13.26
CA MET A 158 12.20 3.03 -12.41
C MET A 158 11.59 2.94 -11.01
N SER A 159 11.43 1.73 -10.52
CA SER A 159 11.00 1.45 -9.16
C SER A 159 11.93 0.45 -8.49
N VAL A 160 12.13 0.63 -7.19
CA VAL A 160 12.86 -0.33 -6.35
C VAL A 160 11.83 -1.17 -5.62
N PHE A 161 11.88 -2.48 -5.80
CA PHE A 161 10.98 -3.40 -5.13
C PHE A 161 11.56 -3.86 -3.79
N ILE A 162 10.78 -3.72 -2.72
CA ILE A 162 11.10 -4.23 -1.39
C ILE A 162 10.11 -5.35 -1.06
N GLN A 163 10.64 -6.52 -0.70
CA GLN A 163 9.87 -7.67 -0.31
C GLN A 163 9.71 -7.67 1.22
N ILE A 164 8.47 -7.66 1.68
CA ILE A 164 8.13 -7.74 3.10
C ILE A 164 7.50 -9.09 3.38
N PRO A 165 8.07 -9.92 4.27
CA PRO A 165 7.51 -11.22 4.57
C PRO A 165 6.13 -11.09 5.22
N LYS A 166 5.20 -11.94 4.80
CA LYS A 166 3.92 -12.16 5.47
C LYS A 166 4.14 -12.98 6.75
N ASN A 167 3.14 -13.01 7.62
CA ASN A 167 3.16 -13.93 8.75
C ASN A 167 3.17 -15.37 8.24
N GLY A 168 4.12 -16.18 8.69
CA GLY A 168 4.24 -17.59 8.31
C GLY A 168 5.61 -17.98 7.77
N ASN A 169 5.64 -18.95 6.86
CA ASN A 169 6.88 -19.45 6.28
C ASN A 169 7.42 -18.44 5.24
N ALA A 170 8.49 -17.74 5.57
CA ALA A 170 9.15 -16.76 4.70
C ALA A 170 10.08 -17.41 3.64
N LYS A 171 9.97 -18.69 3.38
CA LYS A 171 10.81 -19.39 2.40
C LYS A 171 10.27 -19.35 0.97
N GLU A 172 9.02 -18.99 0.79
CA GLU A 172 8.37 -18.92 -0.53
C GLU A 172 8.12 -17.47 -0.96
N CYS A 173 8.33 -17.15 -2.23
CA CYS A 173 8.05 -15.82 -2.80
C CYS A 173 6.57 -15.42 -2.64
N SER A 174 5.64 -16.38 -2.68
CA SER A 174 4.20 -16.17 -2.45
C SER A 174 3.88 -15.59 -1.08
N ASN A 175 4.74 -15.84 -0.10
CA ASN A 175 4.60 -15.40 1.30
C ASN A 175 5.19 -14.00 1.56
N TYR A 176 5.41 -13.22 0.51
CA TYR A 176 5.87 -11.83 0.61
C TYR A 176 4.87 -10.85 0.01
N TYR A 177 4.84 -9.66 0.58
CA TYR A 177 4.26 -8.47 -0.06
C TYR A 177 5.38 -7.73 -0.77
N THR A 178 5.14 -7.35 -2.02
CA THR A 178 6.08 -6.53 -2.78
C THR A 178 5.64 -5.08 -2.72
N ILE A 179 6.51 -4.19 -2.22
CA ILE A 179 6.28 -2.76 -2.20
C ILE A 179 7.20 -2.10 -3.22
N ALA A 180 6.62 -1.35 -4.16
CA ALA A 180 7.36 -0.57 -5.12
C ALA A 180 7.68 0.82 -4.57
N LEU A 181 8.96 1.16 -4.47
CA LEU A 181 9.43 2.50 -4.15
C LEU A 181 9.71 3.24 -5.46
N ILE A 182 8.83 4.17 -5.80
CA ILE A 182 8.96 5.06 -6.95
C ILE A 182 9.54 6.41 -6.53
N SER A 183 10.10 7.16 -7.48
CA SER A 183 10.61 8.51 -7.23
C SER A 183 9.52 9.45 -6.68
N HIS A 184 9.91 10.45 -5.91
CA HIS A 184 8.96 11.43 -5.40
C HIS A 184 8.41 12.32 -6.52
N ALA A 185 9.18 12.58 -7.57
CA ALA A 185 8.71 13.27 -8.76
C ALA A 185 7.57 12.48 -9.45
N SER A 186 7.72 11.17 -9.61
CA SER A 186 6.64 10.30 -10.11
C SER A 186 5.41 10.33 -9.21
N LYS A 187 5.60 10.34 -7.88
CA LYS A 187 4.47 10.44 -6.92
C LYS A 187 3.69 11.75 -7.08
N VAL A 188 4.36 12.86 -7.35
CA VAL A 188 3.69 14.15 -7.61
C VAL A 188 2.77 14.05 -8.83
N MET A 189 3.27 13.52 -9.95
CA MET A 189 2.46 13.32 -11.16
C MET A 189 1.29 12.36 -10.91
N LEU A 190 1.54 11.23 -10.26
CA LEU A 190 0.48 10.27 -9.92
C LEU A 190 -0.57 10.86 -8.98
N LYS A 191 -0.20 11.76 -8.08
CA LYS A 191 -1.15 12.48 -7.22
C LYS A 191 -2.08 13.39 -8.01
N ILE A 192 -1.55 14.09 -9.01
CA ILE A 192 -2.35 14.93 -9.92
C ILE A 192 -3.34 14.05 -10.70
N LEU A 193 -2.84 12.96 -11.29
CA LEU A 193 -3.69 12.00 -12.01
C LEU A 193 -4.76 11.41 -11.09
N GLN A 194 -4.38 10.99 -9.89
CA GLN A 194 -5.31 10.46 -8.90
C GLN A 194 -6.42 11.47 -8.57
N ALA A 195 -6.08 12.75 -8.33
CA ALA A 195 -7.06 13.78 -8.01
C ALA A 195 -8.06 14.02 -9.16
N ARG A 196 -7.56 14.01 -10.39
CA ARG A 196 -8.38 14.14 -11.59
C ARG A 196 -9.30 12.94 -11.81
N LEU A 197 -8.76 11.72 -11.68
CA LEU A 197 -9.53 10.48 -11.81
C LEU A 197 -10.53 10.28 -10.68
N GLN A 198 -10.24 10.75 -9.47
CA GLN A 198 -11.12 10.59 -8.32
C GLN A 198 -12.51 11.18 -8.54
N GLN A 199 -12.58 12.31 -9.25
CA GLN A 199 -13.85 12.96 -9.59
C GLN A 199 -14.70 12.07 -10.51
N TYR A 200 -14.05 11.44 -11.48
CA TYR A 200 -14.68 10.51 -12.42
C TYR A 200 -15.14 9.23 -11.72
N MET A 201 -14.23 8.62 -10.98
CA MET A 201 -14.51 7.35 -10.29
C MET A 201 -15.66 7.48 -9.29
N ASN A 202 -15.81 8.61 -8.62
CA ASN A 202 -16.91 8.81 -7.67
C ASN A 202 -18.29 8.76 -8.36
N HIS A 203 -18.37 9.11 -9.62
CA HIS A 203 -19.60 9.06 -10.42
C HIS A 203 -19.88 7.64 -10.95
N GLU A 204 -18.85 6.95 -11.42
CA GLU A 204 -19.00 5.64 -12.08
C GLU A 204 -19.10 4.47 -11.09
N LEU A 205 -18.52 4.61 -9.90
CA LEU A 205 -18.54 3.53 -8.92
C LEU A 205 -19.93 3.32 -8.33
N PRO A 206 -20.49 2.11 -8.40
CA PRO A 206 -21.78 1.80 -7.81
C PRO A 206 -21.76 2.00 -6.29
N ASN A 207 -22.93 2.30 -5.71
CA ASN A 207 -23.06 2.58 -4.27
C ASN A 207 -22.68 1.39 -3.38
N VAL A 208 -22.71 0.18 -3.90
CA VAL A 208 -22.30 -1.05 -3.20
C VAL A 208 -20.78 -1.16 -3.05
N GLN A 209 -20.02 -0.48 -3.92
CA GLN A 209 -18.57 -0.42 -3.81
C GLN A 209 -18.16 0.49 -2.66
N VAL A 210 -17.57 -0.09 -1.63
CA VAL A 210 -17.15 0.64 -0.42
C VAL A 210 -15.64 0.78 -0.31
N GLY A 211 -14.91 -0.23 -0.80
CA GLY A 211 -13.46 -0.19 -0.81
C GLY A 211 -12.93 0.99 -1.61
N PHE A 212 -11.87 1.64 -1.07
CA PHE A 212 -11.18 2.79 -1.68
C PHE A 212 -12.03 4.06 -1.91
N ARG A 213 -13.20 4.17 -1.26
CA ARG A 213 -14.05 5.37 -1.29
C ARG A 213 -13.85 6.22 -0.04
N LYS A 214 -13.72 7.55 -0.26
CA LYS A 214 -13.65 8.51 0.84
C LYS A 214 -14.95 8.51 1.66
N GLY A 215 -14.85 8.50 2.97
CA GLY A 215 -15.99 8.50 3.88
C GLY A 215 -16.70 7.15 4.04
N ARG A 216 -16.15 6.08 3.47
CA ARG A 216 -16.64 4.71 3.65
C ARG A 216 -15.60 3.89 4.42
N GLY A 217 -16.02 3.13 5.40
CA GLY A 217 -15.12 2.36 6.24
C GLY A 217 -15.56 0.91 6.44
N THR A 218 -14.66 0.10 6.95
CA THR A 218 -14.90 -1.31 7.29
C THR A 218 -16.01 -1.44 8.33
N ARG A 219 -16.12 -0.47 9.26
CA ARG A 219 -17.17 -0.46 10.30
C ARG A 219 -18.56 -0.38 9.70
N ASP A 220 -18.76 0.42 8.66
CA ASP A 220 -20.05 0.57 7.98
C ASP A 220 -20.48 -0.75 7.35
N GLN A 221 -19.51 -1.49 6.78
CA GLN A 221 -19.79 -2.79 6.17
C GLN A 221 -20.09 -3.86 7.21
N ILE A 222 -19.41 -3.87 8.33
CA ILE A 222 -19.72 -4.76 9.44
C ILE A 222 -21.14 -4.48 9.93
N ALA A 223 -21.51 -3.21 10.12
CA ALA A 223 -22.85 -2.81 10.53
C ALA A 223 -23.93 -3.26 9.52
N ASN A 224 -23.66 -3.11 8.21
CA ASN A 224 -24.56 -3.57 7.15
C ASN A 224 -24.76 -5.09 7.20
N ILE A 225 -23.69 -5.87 7.33
CA ILE A 225 -23.77 -7.33 7.44
C ILE A 225 -24.55 -7.73 8.69
N CYS A 226 -24.27 -7.10 9.84
CA CYS A 226 -25.00 -7.33 11.09
C CYS A 226 -26.50 -7.03 10.94
N GLY A 227 -26.84 -5.93 10.25
CA GLY A 227 -28.23 -5.57 9.93
C GLY A 227 -28.93 -6.61 9.04
N ILE A 228 -28.25 -7.12 8.02
CA ILE A 228 -28.77 -8.18 7.16
C ILE A 228 -29.02 -9.47 7.95
N ILE A 229 -28.07 -9.86 8.82
CA ILE A 229 -28.19 -11.04 9.68
C ILE A 229 -29.38 -10.88 10.64
N ALA A 230 -29.54 -9.70 11.27
CA ALA A 230 -30.65 -9.43 12.16
C ALA A 230 -32.01 -9.57 11.48
N LYS A 231 -32.16 -8.98 10.28
CA LYS A 231 -33.37 -9.11 9.47
C LYS A 231 -33.63 -10.55 9.03
N ALA A 232 -32.62 -11.28 8.60
CA ALA A 232 -32.77 -12.69 8.21
C ALA A 232 -33.27 -13.54 9.38
N ARG A 233 -32.81 -13.27 10.60
CA ARG A 233 -33.30 -13.94 11.83
C ARG A 233 -34.73 -13.58 12.13
N GLU A 234 -35.10 -12.30 12.04
CA GLU A 234 -36.46 -11.81 12.27
C GLU A 234 -37.47 -12.51 11.35
N PHE A 235 -37.10 -12.64 10.07
CA PHE A 235 -37.96 -13.28 9.07
C PHE A 235 -37.76 -14.80 8.91
N GLN A 236 -36.95 -15.41 9.81
CA GLN A 236 -36.60 -16.86 9.77
C GLN A 236 -36.08 -17.31 8.40
N LYS A 237 -35.35 -16.47 7.70
CA LYS A 237 -34.73 -16.76 6.42
C LYS A 237 -33.33 -17.30 6.58
N ASN A 238 -33.01 -18.37 5.86
CA ASN A 238 -31.65 -18.88 5.75
C ASN A 238 -30.80 -17.89 4.94
N LEU A 239 -29.63 -17.54 5.47
CA LEU A 239 -28.70 -16.63 4.84
C LEU A 239 -27.35 -17.35 4.69
N SER A 240 -26.79 -17.29 3.49
CA SER A 240 -25.46 -17.79 3.19
C SER A 240 -24.58 -16.62 2.72
N PHE A 241 -23.39 -16.48 3.30
CA PHE A 241 -22.39 -15.51 2.87
C PHE A 241 -21.30 -16.23 2.10
N PHE A 242 -20.92 -15.66 0.97
CA PHE A 242 -19.77 -16.09 0.19
C PHE A 242 -18.74 -14.97 0.15
N PHE A 243 -17.54 -15.26 0.70
CA PHE A 243 -16.43 -14.31 0.75
C PHE A 243 -15.39 -14.71 -0.28
N ILE A 244 -14.99 -13.75 -1.13
CA ILE A 244 -13.94 -13.94 -2.13
C ILE A 244 -12.77 -13.03 -1.74
N ASP A 245 -11.61 -13.63 -1.54
CA ASP A 245 -10.35 -12.91 -1.28
C ASP A 245 -9.34 -13.26 -2.38
N TYR A 246 -8.86 -12.22 -3.08
CA TYR A 246 -7.87 -12.39 -4.14
C TYR A 246 -6.47 -12.38 -3.54
N ALA A 247 -5.71 -13.43 -3.75
CA ALA A 247 -4.35 -13.59 -3.21
C ALA A 247 -3.39 -12.47 -3.66
N LYS A 248 -3.58 -11.92 -4.87
CA LYS A 248 -2.73 -10.92 -5.50
C LYS A 248 -3.51 -9.97 -6.41
N ALA A 249 -4.55 -9.37 -5.90
CA ALA A 249 -5.47 -8.52 -6.68
C ALA A 249 -4.75 -7.41 -7.48
N LEU A 250 -3.75 -6.75 -6.87
CA LEU A 250 -3.03 -5.64 -7.50
C LEU A 250 -1.92 -6.11 -8.46
N ASP A 251 -1.36 -7.29 -8.24
CA ASP A 251 -0.29 -7.83 -9.07
C ASP A 251 -0.82 -8.43 -10.38
N CYS A 252 -2.11 -8.76 -10.43
CA CYS A 252 -2.82 -9.38 -11.56
C CYS A 252 -3.63 -8.38 -12.38
N MET A 253 -3.38 -7.07 -12.24
CA MET A 253 -4.09 -6.06 -13.04
C MET A 253 -3.52 -6.00 -14.46
N ASP A 254 -4.42 -6.05 -15.43
CA ASP A 254 -4.09 -5.83 -16.83
C ASP A 254 -3.94 -4.33 -17.10
N TYR A 255 -2.68 -3.89 -17.26
CA TYR A 255 -2.35 -2.49 -17.51
C TYR A 255 -2.82 -1.97 -18.87
N HIS A 256 -3.15 -2.86 -19.82
CA HIS A 256 -3.68 -2.47 -21.12
C HIS A 256 -5.17 -2.14 -21.09
N LYS A 257 -5.86 -2.55 -20.00
CA LYS A 257 -7.28 -2.27 -19.77
C LYS A 257 -7.53 -1.10 -18.81
N LEU A 258 -6.48 -0.52 -18.27
CA LEU A 258 -6.50 0.66 -17.44
C LEU A 258 -6.41 1.93 -18.31
#